data_5f5149b2fa518f8f20732743cc694541
#
_entry.id   5f5149b2fa518f8f20732743cc694541
#
_cell.length_a   1.000
_cell.length_b   1.000
_cell.length_c   1.000
_cell.angle_alpha   90.00
_cell.angle_beta   90.00
_cell.angle_gamma   90.00
#
_symmetry.space_group_name_H-M   'P 1'
#
loop_
_entity.id
_entity.type
_entity.pdbx_description
1 polymer ?
#
loop_
_entity_poly.entity_id
_entity_poly.type
_entity_poly.pdbx_seq_one_letter_code
_entity_poly.pdbx_strand_id
1 'polypeptide(L)'
;RIFLLILISIFTVSIASAQTTFLKKLKKGEKQTVVFYGASAAINTSNRVWVDQLRTRLERRFSEKITFYNCSKSGIGSFWATENFKDSVLSRKPDLLIFGFSENDAVTRFNNAPWYSGKCAEYMVDNLRAQNPDATIVLYILSERPLGQSAETRPELAAFNASCREAAKKKGIILVDY
;
A
#
# COMPACT_ATOMS: atom_id res chain seq x y z
N ARG A 1 32.23 -6.45 16.92
CA ARG A 1 31.67 -5.11 16.61
C ARG A 1 31.61 -4.80 15.11
N ILE A 2 32.58 -5.22 14.32
CA ILE A 2 32.62 -5.00 12.85
C ILE A 2 31.56 -5.83 12.12
N PHE A 3 31.28 -7.05 12.55
CA PHE A 3 30.24 -7.91 11.95
C PHE A 3 28.80 -7.36 12.12
N LEU A 4 28.53 -6.68 13.24
CA LEU A 4 27.23 -6.10 13.52
C LEU A 4 26.94 -4.88 12.64
N LEU A 5 27.97 -4.09 12.32
CA LEU A 5 27.85 -2.92 11.43
C LEU A 5 27.63 -3.32 9.97
N ILE A 6 28.18 -4.44 9.52
CA ILE A 6 27.98 -4.96 8.16
C ILE A 6 26.53 -5.49 7.99
N LEU A 7 25.97 -6.14 9.02
CA LEU A 7 24.57 -6.61 8.98
C LEU A 7 23.56 -5.45 8.94
N ILE A 8 23.79 -4.36 9.68
CA ILE A 8 22.94 -3.18 9.69
C ILE A 8 23.04 -2.44 8.34
N SER A 9 24.21 -2.40 7.71
CA SER A 9 24.39 -1.76 6.41
C SER A 9 23.71 -2.53 5.26
N ILE A 10 23.66 -3.87 5.33
CA ILE A 10 22.99 -4.69 4.34
C ILE A 10 21.46 -4.50 4.40
N PHE A 11 20.89 -4.36 5.61
CA PHE A 11 19.44 -4.15 5.79
C PHE A 11 18.98 -2.77 5.32
N THR A 12 19.76 -1.72 5.59
CA THR A 12 19.45 -0.36 5.14
C THR A 12 19.61 -0.18 3.63
N VAL A 13 20.57 -0.88 3.01
CA VAL A 13 20.77 -0.84 1.55
C VAL A 13 19.59 -1.48 0.81
N SER A 14 18.97 -2.54 1.36
CA SER A 14 17.86 -3.23 0.69
C SER A 14 16.59 -2.36 0.63
N ILE A 15 16.26 -1.62 1.69
CA ILE A 15 15.09 -0.71 1.72
C ILE A 15 15.32 0.51 0.82
N ALA A 16 16.50 1.10 0.87
CA ALA A 16 16.86 2.23 0.02
C ALA A 16 16.89 1.84 -1.48
N SER A 17 17.26 0.60 -1.80
CA SER A 17 17.29 0.08 -3.16
C SER A 17 15.88 -0.05 -3.77
N ALA A 18 14.91 -0.59 -3.05
CA ALA A 18 13.52 -0.73 -3.54
C ALA A 18 12.85 0.63 -3.76
N GLN A 19 13.06 1.61 -2.87
CA GLN A 19 12.55 2.97 -3.02
C GLN A 19 13.14 3.70 -4.23
N THR A 20 14.35 3.37 -4.61
CA THR A 20 15.04 4.03 -5.72
C THR A 20 14.74 3.40 -7.09
N THR A 21 14.28 2.16 -7.16
CA THR A 21 14.10 1.46 -8.44
C THR A 21 13.02 2.11 -9.30
N PHE A 22 11.82 2.32 -8.78
CA PHE A 22 10.73 3.01 -9.48
C PHE A 22 11.15 4.40 -9.99
N LEU A 23 11.68 5.23 -9.09
CA LEU A 23 12.11 6.59 -9.45
C LEU A 23 13.33 6.61 -10.37
N LYS A 24 14.26 5.67 -10.22
CA LYS A 24 15.41 5.54 -11.13
C LYS A 24 14.95 5.19 -12.54
N LYS A 25 14.04 4.24 -12.70
CA LYS A 25 13.46 3.85 -13.99
C LYS A 25 12.73 5.04 -14.63
N LEU A 26 11.90 5.76 -13.88
CA LEU A 26 11.24 6.98 -14.39
C LEU A 26 12.23 8.06 -14.84
N LYS A 27 13.28 8.32 -14.05
CA LYS A 27 14.33 9.28 -14.42
C LYS A 27 15.09 8.89 -15.70
N LYS A 28 15.20 7.61 -15.97
CA LYS A 28 15.76 7.08 -17.23
C LYS A 28 14.77 7.15 -18.40
N GLY A 29 13.54 7.59 -18.14
CA GLY A 29 12.50 7.67 -19.16
C GLY A 29 11.77 6.35 -19.43
N GLU A 30 11.97 5.33 -18.59
CA GLU A 30 11.26 4.06 -18.70
C GLU A 30 9.80 4.21 -18.27
N LYS A 31 8.88 3.60 -19.01
CA LYS A 31 7.46 3.58 -18.65
C LYS A 31 7.25 2.74 -17.40
N GLN A 32 6.42 3.23 -16.47
CA GLN A 32 6.11 2.56 -15.23
C GLN A 32 4.59 2.50 -15.00
N THR A 33 4.12 1.41 -14.44
CA THR A 33 2.73 1.22 -14.06
C THR A 33 2.54 1.46 -12.57
N VAL A 34 1.60 2.34 -12.21
CA VAL A 34 1.21 2.65 -10.84
C VAL A 34 -0.20 2.13 -10.59
N VAL A 35 -0.36 1.33 -9.55
CA VAL A 35 -1.67 0.84 -9.12
C VAL A 35 -1.98 1.33 -7.71
N PHE A 36 -3.15 1.96 -7.57
CA PHE A 36 -3.79 2.20 -6.29
C PHE A 36 -4.80 1.11 -5.99
N TYR A 37 -4.78 0.59 -4.76
CA TYR A 37 -5.67 -0.45 -4.33
C TYR A 37 -6.11 -0.24 -2.89
N GLY A 38 -7.33 0.21 -2.69
CA GLY A 38 -7.84 0.59 -1.38
C GLY A 38 -9.36 0.61 -1.31
N ALA A 39 -9.85 1.13 -0.20
CA ALA A 39 -11.26 1.32 0.05
C ALA A 39 -11.75 2.70 -0.43
N SER A 40 -12.90 3.16 0.08
CA SER A 40 -13.55 4.43 -0.31
C SER A 40 -12.64 5.65 -0.16
N ALA A 41 -11.73 5.67 0.79
CA ALA A 41 -10.79 6.76 0.99
C ALA A 41 -9.83 7.00 -0.20
N ALA A 42 -9.66 6.00 -1.09
CA ALA A 42 -8.89 6.09 -2.32
C ALA A 42 -9.77 6.34 -3.55
N ILE A 43 -11.09 6.46 -3.39
CA ILE A 43 -12.05 6.71 -4.46
C ILE A 43 -12.62 8.12 -4.31
N ASN A 44 -12.70 8.83 -5.42
CA ASN A 44 -13.20 10.19 -5.42
C ASN A 44 -14.73 10.26 -5.23
N THR A 45 -15.15 10.83 -4.12
CA THR A 45 -16.54 11.31 -3.94
C THR A 45 -16.61 12.84 -3.81
N SER A 46 -15.47 13.52 -3.80
CA SER A 46 -15.35 14.98 -3.75
C SER A 46 -13.95 15.40 -4.20
N ASN A 47 -13.81 16.53 -4.86
CA ASN A 47 -12.62 17.08 -5.54
C ASN A 47 -11.30 17.19 -4.72
N ARG A 48 -11.11 16.38 -3.68
CA ARG A 48 -9.96 16.45 -2.76
C ARG A 48 -9.25 15.13 -2.55
N VAL A 49 -9.42 14.16 -3.44
CA VAL A 49 -8.81 12.85 -3.23
C VAL A 49 -7.31 12.94 -3.41
N TRP A 50 -6.61 12.58 -2.38
CA TRP A 50 -5.16 12.55 -2.35
C TRP A 50 -4.55 11.67 -3.46
N VAL A 51 -5.26 10.61 -3.88
CA VAL A 51 -4.86 9.73 -4.98
C VAL A 51 -4.78 10.50 -6.30
N ASP A 52 -5.79 11.32 -6.62
CA ASP A 52 -5.80 12.14 -7.84
C ASP A 52 -4.75 13.25 -7.79
N GLN A 53 -4.50 13.82 -6.60
CA GLN A 53 -3.43 14.79 -6.42
C GLN A 53 -2.05 14.15 -6.67
N LEU A 54 -1.83 12.94 -6.16
CA LEU A 54 -0.58 12.23 -6.37
C LEU A 54 -0.42 11.86 -7.85
N ARG A 55 -1.49 11.34 -8.49
CA ARG A 55 -1.51 11.09 -9.94
C ARG A 55 -1.10 12.33 -10.72
N THR A 56 -1.78 13.44 -10.50
CA THR A 56 -1.52 14.70 -11.20
C THR A 56 -0.07 15.17 -11.01
N ARG A 57 0.49 15.04 -9.79
CA ARG A 57 1.89 15.42 -9.52
C ARG A 57 2.89 14.51 -10.25
N LEU A 58 2.62 13.22 -10.30
CA LEU A 58 3.46 12.26 -11.01
C LEU A 58 3.39 12.49 -12.53
N GLU A 59 2.18 12.66 -13.07
CA GLU A 59 1.98 12.94 -14.51
C GLU A 59 2.65 14.25 -14.92
N ARG A 60 2.53 15.33 -14.14
CA ARG A 60 3.22 16.60 -14.42
C ARG A 60 4.74 16.45 -14.46
N ARG A 61 5.30 15.59 -13.61
CA ARG A 61 6.76 15.44 -13.49
C ARG A 61 7.33 14.47 -14.51
N PHE A 62 6.60 13.44 -14.87
CA PHE A 62 7.07 12.32 -15.67
C PHE A 62 6.25 12.10 -16.95
N SER A 63 5.26 12.97 -17.20
CA SER A 63 4.47 12.98 -18.42
C SER A 63 3.95 11.59 -18.80
N GLU A 64 4.06 11.19 -20.08
CA GLU A 64 3.56 9.92 -20.63
C GLU A 64 4.32 8.66 -20.16
N LYS A 65 5.21 8.79 -19.17
CA LYS A 65 5.99 7.67 -18.63
C LYS A 65 5.23 6.89 -17.54
N ILE A 66 4.06 7.36 -17.14
CA ILE A 66 3.27 6.70 -16.11
C ILE A 66 1.93 6.24 -16.67
N THR A 67 1.64 4.96 -16.48
CA THR A 67 0.29 4.42 -16.63
C THR A 67 -0.30 4.25 -15.23
N PHE A 68 -1.47 4.82 -14.98
CA PHE A 68 -2.07 4.89 -13.67
C PHE A 68 -3.41 4.14 -13.62
N TYR A 69 -3.56 3.23 -12.66
CA TYR A 69 -4.79 2.51 -12.40
C TYR A 69 -5.24 2.75 -10.96
N ASN A 70 -6.49 3.17 -10.77
CA ASN A 70 -7.14 3.14 -9.46
C ASN A 70 -8.10 1.94 -9.42
N CYS A 71 -7.68 0.86 -8.77
CA CYS A 71 -8.43 -0.37 -8.61
C CYS A 71 -9.15 -0.44 -7.24
N SER A 72 -9.26 0.70 -6.55
CA SER A 72 -9.96 0.80 -5.28
C SER A 72 -11.46 0.63 -5.44
N LYS A 73 -12.13 0.15 -4.38
CA LYS A 73 -13.58 -0.05 -4.37
C LYS A 73 -14.17 0.34 -3.01
N SER A 74 -15.31 1.02 -3.03
CA SER A 74 -15.97 1.44 -1.79
C SER A 74 -16.54 0.26 -1.00
N GLY A 75 -16.47 0.34 0.33
CA GLY A 75 -17.14 -0.61 1.24
C GLY A 75 -16.49 -1.98 1.34
N ILE A 76 -15.27 -2.16 0.83
CA ILE A 76 -14.51 -3.42 0.90
C ILE A 76 -13.41 -3.38 1.97
N GLY A 77 -13.02 -4.56 2.43
CA GLY A 77 -11.85 -4.77 3.29
C GLY A 77 -10.82 -5.70 2.64
N SER A 78 -9.80 -6.07 3.41
CA SER A 78 -8.67 -6.89 2.97
C SER A 78 -9.09 -8.28 2.45
N PHE A 79 -10.17 -8.87 2.98
CA PHE A 79 -10.66 -10.16 2.48
C PHE A 79 -10.98 -10.09 0.99
N TRP A 80 -11.89 -9.17 0.63
CA TRP A 80 -12.24 -8.96 -0.76
C TRP A 80 -11.02 -8.60 -1.62
N ALA A 81 -10.13 -7.78 -1.04
CA ALA A 81 -8.92 -7.35 -1.72
C ALA A 81 -8.00 -8.53 -2.06
N THR A 82 -7.81 -9.49 -1.16
CA THR A 82 -6.97 -10.67 -1.44
C THR A 82 -7.60 -11.59 -2.49
N GLU A 83 -8.91 -11.82 -2.44
CA GLU A 83 -9.61 -12.64 -3.44
C GLU A 83 -9.55 -12.04 -4.85
N ASN A 84 -9.60 -10.72 -4.96
CA ASN A 84 -9.59 -10.02 -6.24
C ASN A 84 -8.20 -9.48 -6.64
N PHE A 85 -7.14 -9.80 -5.89
CA PHE A 85 -5.82 -9.22 -6.08
C PHE A 85 -5.22 -9.55 -7.45
N LYS A 86 -5.39 -10.78 -7.91
CA LYS A 86 -4.90 -11.23 -9.21
C LYS A 86 -5.49 -10.39 -10.35
N ASP A 87 -6.80 -10.23 -10.37
CA ASP A 87 -7.50 -9.57 -11.46
C ASP A 87 -7.43 -8.05 -11.37
N SER A 88 -7.46 -7.50 -10.16
CA SER A 88 -7.42 -6.06 -9.93
C SER A 88 -6.01 -5.47 -10.02
N VAL A 89 -5.01 -6.20 -9.53
CA VAL A 89 -3.65 -5.67 -9.36
C VAL A 89 -2.63 -6.38 -10.23
N LEU A 90 -2.49 -7.72 -10.09
CA LEU A 90 -1.42 -8.45 -10.78
C LEU A 90 -1.59 -8.42 -12.30
N SER A 91 -2.83 -8.41 -12.81
CA SER A 91 -3.12 -8.28 -14.26
C SER A 91 -2.57 -6.97 -14.86
N ARG A 92 -2.37 -5.94 -14.05
CA ARG A 92 -1.81 -4.63 -14.44
C ARG A 92 -0.29 -4.59 -14.42
N LYS A 93 0.37 -5.62 -13.86
CA LYS A 93 1.84 -5.72 -13.74
C LYS A 93 2.46 -4.46 -13.13
N PRO A 94 2.08 -4.06 -11.90
CA PRO A 94 2.52 -2.80 -11.33
C PRO A 94 4.03 -2.77 -11.03
N ASP A 95 4.64 -1.63 -11.29
CA ASP A 95 5.98 -1.25 -10.83
C ASP A 95 5.92 -0.52 -9.48
N LEU A 96 4.76 0.10 -9.20
CA LEU A 96 4.43 0.71 -7.91
C LEU A 96 3.00 0.32 -7.51
N LEU A 97 2.87 -0.34 -6.37
CA LEU A 97 1.60 -0.60 -5.71
C LEU A 97 1.47 0.28 -4.47
N ILE A 98 0.36 1.00 -4.34
CA ILE A 98 0.00 1.76 -3.15
C ILE A 98 -1.34 1.23 -2.64
N PHE A 99 -1.36 0.65 -1.44
CA PHE A 99 -2.57 -0.02 -0.94
C PHE A 99 -2.80 0.17 0.55
N GLY A 100 -4.07 0.01 1.01
CA GLY A 100 -4.44 0.07 2.41
C GLY A 100 -5.92 -0.20 2.64
N PHE A 101 -6.24 -1.00 3.69
CA PHE A 101 -7.59 -1.45 4.01
C PHE A 101 -7.92 -1.47 5.50
N SER A 102 -6.95 -1.24 6.39
CA SER A 102 -7.09 -1.41 7.85
C SER A 102 -8.28 -0.66 8.44
N GLU A 103 -8.57 0.54 7.92
CA GLU A 103 -9.70 1.33 8.36
C GLU A 103 -11.05 0.64 8.12
N ASN A 104 -11.20 -0.02 6.97
CA ASN A 104 -12.41 -0.79 6.66
C ASN A 104 -12.42 -2.14 7.37
N ASP A 105 -11.28 -2.81 7.48
CA ASP A 105 -11.18 -4.08 8.21
C ASP A 105 -11.60 -3.95 9.67
N ALA A 106 -11.32 -2.81 10.28
CA ALA A 106 -11.68 -2.49 11.66
C ALA A 106 -13.19 -2.23 11.87
N VAL A 107 -13.98 -2.15 10.80
CA VAL A 107 -15.44 -1.97 10.94
C VAL A 107 -16.06 -3.23 11.51
N THR A 108 -16.74 -3.11 12.65
CA THR A 108 -17.31 -4.22 13.43
C THR A 108 -18.18 -5.18 12.62
N ARG A 109 -18.87 -4.69 11.57
CA ARG A 109 -19.70 -5.53 10.69
C ARG A 109 -18.93 -6.60 9.92
N PHE A 110 -17.61 -6.41 9.70
CA PHE A 110 -16.78 -7.41 9.02
C PHE A 110 -16.33 -8.54 9.96
N ASN A 111 -16.44 -8.34 11.26
CA ASN A 111 -16.08 -9.31 12.28
C ASN A 111 -14.67 -9.93 12.09
N ASN A 112 -13.74 -9.11 11.66
CA ASN A 112 -12.34 -9.53 11.47
C ASN A 112 -11.57 -9.44 12.78
N ALA A 113 -10.60 -10.33 12.96
CA ALA A 113 -9.59 -10.15 13.99
C ALA A 113 -8.47 -9.20 13.50
N PRO A 114 -7.89 -8.34 14.37
CA PRO A 114 -6.90 -7.35 13.97
C PRO A 114 -5.69 -7.90 13.19
N TRP A 115 -5.19 -9.09 13.57
CA TRP A 115 -4.06 -9.73 12.88
C TRP A 115 -4.33 -10.05 11.40
N TYR A 116 -5.59 -10.14 11.01
CA TYR A 116 -5.99 -10.53 9.66
C TYR A 116 -5.57 -9.49 8.62
N SER A 117 -5.71 -8.20 8.91
CA SER A 117 -5.27 -7.12 8.00
C SER A 117 -3.78 -7.24 7.64
N GLY A 118 -2.95 -7.49 8.64
CA GLY A 118 -1.52 -7.71 8.42
C GLY A 118 -1.23 -8.94 7.56
N LYS A 119 -1.97 -10.04 7.78
CA LYS A 119 -1.82 -11.26 6.96
C LYS A 119 -2.23 -11.04 5.50
N CYS A 120 -3.32 -10.34 5.28
CA CYS A 120 -3.74 -9.96 3.93
C CYS A 120 -2.71 -9.05 3.25
N ALA A 121 -2.13 -8.10 3.99
CA ALA A 121 -1.05 -7.26 3.47
C ALA A 121 0.19 -8.10 3.10
N GLU A 122 0.64 -9.03 3.97
CA GLU A 122 1.73 -9.95 3.67
C GLU A 122 1.46 -10.76 2.39
N TYR A 123 0.24 -11.32 2.25
CA TYR A 123 -0.17 -12.07 1.07
C TYR A 123 -0.06 -11.24 -0.23
N MET A 124 -0.59 -10.02 -0.22
CA MET A 124 -0.53 -9.14 -1.40
C MET A 124 0.91 -8.78 -1.77
N VAL A 125 1.77 -8.52 -0.78
CA VAL A 125 3.19 -8.25 -0.98
C VAL A 125 3.91 -9.45 -1.61
N ASP A 126 3.68 -10.65 -1.08
CA ASP A 126 4.35 -11.85 -1.55
C ASP A 126 3.95 -12.18 -2.99
N ASN A 127 2.66 -12.09 -3.31
CA ASN A 127 2.17 -12.35 -4.66
C ASN A 127 2.69 -11.32 -5.68
N LEU A 128 2.76 -10.04 -5.32
CA LEU A 128 3.33 -9.05 -6.21
C LEU A 128 4.84 -9.27 -6.41
N ARG A 129 5.59 -9.56 -5.36
CA ARG A 129 7.03 -9.84 -5.46
C ARG A 129 7.34 -11.11 -6.26
N ALA A 130 6.48 -12.11 -6.18
CA ALA A 130 6.61 -13.30 -7.01
C ALA A 130 6.48 -12.97 -8.51
N GLN A 131 5.68 -11.98 -8.88
CA GLN A 131 5.52 -11.52 -10.26
C GLN A 131 6.59 -10.50 -10.66
N ASN A 132 6.86 -9.50 -9.79
CA ASN A 132 7.80 -8.41 -10.03
C ASN A 132 8.63 -8.15 -8.76
N PRO A 133 9.81 -8.79 -8.62
CA PRO A 133 10.68 -8.61 -7.44
C PRO A 133 11.14 -7.17 -7.22
N ASP A 134 11.19 -6.37 -8.30
CA ASP A 134 11.62 -4.97 -8.30
C ASP A 134 10.49 -3.97 -7.97
N ALA A 135 9.25 -4.45 -7.83
CA ALA A 135 8.11 -3.59 -7.56
C ALA A 135 8.31 -2.82 -6.26
N THR A 136 8.08 -1.51 -6.33
CA THR A 136 7.97 -0.68 -5.13
C THR A 136 6.59 -0.85 -4.53
N ILE A 137 6.53 -1.12 -3.23
CA ILE A 137 5.28 -1.41 -2.53
C ILE A 137 5.13 -0.44 -1.35
N VAL A 138 3.99 0.23 -1.30
CA VAL A 138 3.63 1.20 -0.26
C VAL A 138 2.33 0.77 0.39
N LEU A 139 2.38 0.49 1.69
CA LEU A 139 1.20 0.32 2.52
C LEU A 139 0.88 1.65 3.19
N TYR A 140 -0.38 2.08 3.15
CA TYR A 140 -0.81 3.28 3.85
C TYR A 140 -1.79 2.99 4.98
N ILE A 141 -1.68 3.78 6.04
CA ILE A 141 -2.60 3.88 7.17
C ILE A 141 -3.07 5.32 7.22
N LEU A 142 -4.39 5.56 7.18
CA LEU A 142 -4.95 6.91 7.02
C LEU A 142 -5.24 7.61 8.34
N SER A 143 -5.45 6.89 9.43
CA SER A 143 -5.76 7.47 10.72
C SER A 143 -5.59 6.45 11.84
N GLU A 144 -5.13 6.90 13.00
CA GLU A 144 -5.12 6.10 14.23
C GLU A 144 -6.42 6.22 15.02
N ARG A 145 -7.15 7.29 14.79
CA ARG A 145 -8.40 7.57 15.53
C ARG A 145 -9.52 7.75 14.54
N PRO A 146 -10.60 6.98 14.70
CA PRO A 146 -11.80 7.22 13.92
C PRO A 146 -12.33 8.61 14.26
N LEU A 147 -12.70 9.37 13.25
CA LEU A 147 -13.30 10.69 13.42
C LEU A 147 -14.84 10.56 13.54
N GLY A 148 -15.42 11.23 14.53
CA GLY A 148 -16.87 11.29 14.73
C GLY A 148 -17.52 9.92 14.93
N GLN A 149 -18.64 9.66 14.26
CA GLN A 149 -19.42 8.40 14.38
C GLN A 149 -18.62 7.13 14.00
N SER A 150 -17.45 7.27 13.38
CA SER A 150 -16.63 6.11 13.04
C SER A 150 -15.94 5.48 14.26
N ALA A 151 -15.85 6.16 15.40
CA ALA A 151 -15.28 5.62 16.64
C ALA A 151 -16.04 4.40 17.16
N GLU A 152 -17.37 4.46 17.14
CA GLU A 152 -18.24 3.36 17.59
C GLU A 152 -18.18 2.15 16.66
N THR A 153 -17.96 2.39 15.38
CA THR A 153 -17.92 1.34 14.36
C THR A 153 -16.54 0.69 14.18
N ARG A 154 -15.48 1.28 14.76
CA ARG A 154 -14.08 0.83 14.63
C ARG A 154 -13.32 0.87 15.98
N PRO A 155 -13.83 0.21 17.04
CA PRO A 155 -13.24 0.32 18.39
C PRO A 155 -11.79 -0.22 18.44
N GLU A 156 -11.44 -1.17 17.56
CA GLU A 156 -10.13 -1.81 17.52
C GLU A 156 -9.21 -1.29 16.40
N LEU A 157 -9.50 -0.12 15.79
CA LEU A 157 -8.73 0.41 14.66
C LEU A 157 -7.21 0.45 14.94
N ALA A 158 -6.81 0.83 16.15
CA ALA A 158 -5.40 0.85 16.53
C ALA A 158 -4.72 -0.52 16.43
N ALA A 159 -5.44 -1.61 16.79
CA ALA A 159 -4.91 -2.97 16.69
C ALA A 159 -4.79 -3.44 15.23
N PHE A 160 -5.76 -3.07 14.37
CA PHE A 160 -5.67 -3.33 12.93
C PHE A 160 -4.50 -2.58 12.29
N ASN A 161 -4.30 -1.32 12.65
CA ASN A 161 -3.17 -0.53 12.18
C ASN A 161 -1.83 -1.11 12.66
N ALA A 162 -1.75 -1.55 13.94
CA ALA A 162 -0.56 -2.18 14.48
C ALA A 162 -0.17 -3.43 13.68
N SER A 163 -1.13 -4.29 13.32
CA SER A 163 -0.90 -5.48 12.52
C SER A 163 -0.37 -5.12 11.11
N CYS A 164 -0.86 -4.05 10.50
CA CYS A 164 -0.35 -3.53 9.22
C CYS A 164 1.08 -2.98 9.33
N ARG A 165 1.41 -2.27 10.43
CA ARG A 165 2.79 -1.82 10.71
C ARG A 165 3.76 -2.98 10.84
N GLU A 166 3.37 -4.03 11.56
CA GLU A 166 4.18 -5.26 11.68
C GLU A 166 4.39 -5.93 10.33
N ALA A 167 3.34 -6.05 9.52
CA ALA A 167 3.44 -6.60 8.17
C ALA A 167 4.40 -5.78 7.29
N ALA A 168 4.28 -4.45 7.31
CA ALA A 168 5.16 -3.56 6.57
C ALA A 168 6.62 -3.72 6.98
N LYS A 169 6.89 -3.75 8.29
CA LYS A 169 8.23 -3.99 8.87
C LYS A 169 8.78 -5.36 8.46
N LYS A 170 7.99 -6.42 8.64
CA LYS A 170 8.37 -7.80 8.32
C LYS A 170 8.69 -7.98 6.85
N LYS A 171 7.91 -7.36 5.98
CA LYS A 171 8.10 -7.46 4.52
C LYS A 171 9.08 -6.42 3.98
N GLY A 172 9.59 -5.51 4.79
CA GLY A 172 10.51 -4.46 4.34
C GLY A 172 9.91 -3.61 3.21
N ILE A 173 8.65 -3.20 3.34
CA ILE A 173 7.96 -2.31 2.42
C ILE A 173 7.81 -0.90 3.02
N ILE A 174 7.50 0.07 2.16
CA ILE A 174 7.28 1.44 2.61
C ILE A 174 5.95 1.51 3.36
N LEU A 175 5.98 2.12 4.53
CA LEU A 175 4.78 2.47 5.28
C LEU A 175 4.57 3.99 5.23
N VAL A 176 3.37 4.40 4.84
CA VAL A 176 2.87 5.77 5.02
C VAL A 176 1.86 5.70 6.16
N ASP A 177 2.26 6.23 7.30
CA ASP A 177 1.54 6.20 8.57
C ASP A 177 1.12 7.63 8.92
N TYR A 178 -0.19 7.89 8.88
CA TYR A 178 -0.74 9.24 9.01
C TYR A 178 -1.46 9.46 10.34
#